data_3635a56d4fea36ebe77f2532742056a6
#
_entry.id   3635a56d4fea36ebe77f2532742056a6
#
_cell.length_a   1.000
_cell.length_b   1.000
_cell.length_c   1.000
_cell.angle_alpha   90.00
_cell.angle_beta   90.00
_cell.angle_gamma   90.00
#
_symmetry.space_group_name_H-M   'P 1'
#
loop_
_entity.id
_entity.type
_entity.pdbx_description
1 polymer ?
#
loop_
_entity_poly.entity_id
_entity_poly.type
_entity_poly.pdbx_seq_one_letter_code
_entity_poly.pdbx_strand_id
1 'polypeptide(L)'
;VALLNQYRVVLTGHHPEYMSEQQMQAYHDYQMQGGRFMYLAANGFYWICQPHPQNPNIVEVRKGDNGTRAWTVTPGEYCNAFDGKHGGLWRVRGRVMSKLLGVTFTSFGLTYSSY
;
A
#
# COMPACT_ATOMS: atom_id res chain seq x y z
N VAL A 1 13.13 -7.78 3.98
CA VAL A 1 14.15 -7.95 2.93
C VAL A 1 14.71 -9.37 2.92
N ALA A 2 15.12 -9.94 4.08
CA ALA A 2 15.76 -11.26 4.14
C ALA A 2 14.98 -12.39 3.42
N LEU A 3 13.65 -12.40 3.52
CA LEU A 3 12.81 -13.36 2.80
C LEU A 3 12.86 -13.13 1.28
N LEU A 4 12.72 -11.87 0.84
CA LEU A 4 12.66 -11.53 -0.58
C LEU A 4 13.99 -11.86 -1.28
N ASN A 5 15.11 -11.64 -0.61
CA ASN A 5 16.45 -11.89 -1.15
C ASN A 5 16.78 -13.36 -1.43
N GLN A 6 15.92 -14.28 -0.99
CA GLN A 6 16.03 -15.70 -1.34
C GLN A 6 15.56 -15.98 -2.77
N TYR A 7 14.92 -15.05 -3.42
CA TYR A 7 14.32 -15.23 -4.73
C TYR A 7 14.94 -14.27 -5.76
N ARG A 8 15.17 -14.77 -6.96
CA ARG A 8 15.63 -13.94 -8.09
C ARG A 8 14.53 -13.04 -8.65
N VAL A 9 13.30 -13.49 -8.55
CA VAL A 9 12.11 -12.77 -9.00
C VAL A 9 11.03 -12.90 -7.93
N VAL A 10 10.46 -11.79 -7.53
CA VAL A 10 9.29 -11.74 -6.65
C VAL A 10 8.09 -11.25 -7.46
N LEU A 11 7.00 -11.94 -7.33
CA LEU A 11 5.78 -11.67 -8.09
C LEU A 11 4.63 -11.40 -7.11
N THR A 12 3.85 -10.37 -7.38
CA THR A 12 2.58 -10.14 -6.69
C THR A 12 1.42 -10.46 -7.63
N GLY A 13 0.39 -11.06 -7.06
CA GLY A 13 -0.88 -11.30 -7.73
C GLY A 13 -2.06 -10.72 -6.95
N HIS A 14 -3.28 -10.84 -7.51
CA HIS A 14 -4.52 -10.37 -6.93
C HIS A 14 -4.56 -8.88 -6.58
N HIS A 15 -4.88 -8.53 -5.34
CA HIS A 15 -5.10 -7.17 -4.85
C HIS A 15 -4.33 -6.93 -3.55
N PRO A 16 -3.00 -6.69 -3.59
CA PRO A 16 -2.21 -6.41 -2.39
C PRO A 16 -2.44 -4.96 -1.94
N GLU A 17 -3.66 -4.63 -1.56
CA GLU A 17 -4.08 -3.26 -1.26
C GLU A 17 -3.47 -2.69 0.02
N TYR A 18 -3.26 -3.56 1.01
CA TYR A 18 -2.91 -3.18 2.37
C TYR A 18 -1.46 -3.51 2.66
N MET A 19 -0.67 -2.50 2.96
CA MET A 19 0.77 -2.67 3.19
C MET A 19 1.21 -1.91 4.43
N SER A 20 2.06 -2.56 5.22
CA SER A 20 2.76 -1.88 6.30
C SER A 20 3.98 -1.12 5.76
N GLU A 21 4.48 -0.17 6.55
CA GLU A 21 5.71 0.56 6.20
C GLU A 21 6.90 -0.39 6.02
N GLN A 22 7.00 -1.40 6.88
CA GLN A 22 8.07 -2.40 6.81
C GLN A 22 7.98 -3.22 5.52
N GLN A 23 6.78 -3.62 5.10
CA GLN A 23 6.58 -4.32 3.83
C GLN A 23 6.97 -3.45 2.64
N MET A 24 6.49 -2.20 2.62
CA MET A 24 6.85 -1.25 1.56
C MET A 24 8.36 -1.05 1.46
N GLN A 25 9.02 -0.89 2.60
CA GLN A 25 10.46 -0.71 2.64
C GLN A 25 11.19 -1.97 2.17
N ALA A 26 10.70 -3.15 2.54
CA ALA A 26 11.30 -4.42 2.11
C ALA A 26 11.27 -4.60 0.58
N TYR A 27 10.16 -4.25 -0.09
CA TYR A 27 10.10 -4.29 -1.55
C TYR A 27 11.03 -3.27 -2.20
N HIS A 28 11.06 -2.05 -1.66
CA HIS A 28 11.98 -1.01 -2.13
C HIS A 28 13.44 -1.46 -2.04
N ASP A 29 13.87 -1.94 -0.88
CA ASP A 29 15.24 -2.35 -0.65
C ASP A 29 15.63 -3.56 -1.51
N TYR A 30 14.69 -4.49 -1.72
CA TYR A 30 14.89 -5.61 -2.62
C TYR A 30 15.16 -5.15 -4.06
N GLN A 31 14.40 -4.18 -4.57
CA GLN A 31 14.64 -3.62 -5.90
C GLN A 31 15.96 -2.85 -5.98
N MET A 32 16.29 -2.06 -4.95
CA MET A 32 17.55 -1.32 -4.91
C MET A 32 18.79 -2.23 -4.86
N GLN A 33 18.65 -3.46 -4.36
CA GLN A 33 19.67 -4.49 -4.37
C GLN A 33 19.71 -5.31 -5.67
N GLY A 34 18.97 -4.91 -6.70
CA GLY A 34 18.93 -5.58 -8.00
C GLY A 34 17.91 -6.73 -8.10
N GLY A 35 17.05 -6.88 -7.10
CA GLY A 35 15.94 -7.82 -7.13
C GLY A 35 14.92 -7.46 -8.22
N ARG A 36 14.39 -8.49 -8.85
CA ARG A 36 13.39 -8.33 -9.92
C ARG A 36 11.98 -8.49 -9.37
N PHE A 37 11.17 -7.46 -9.54
CA PHE A 37 9.81 -7.43 -9.04
C PHE A 37 8.81 -7.38 -10.21
N MET A 38 7.88 -8.32 -10.24
CA MET A 38 6.80 -8.38 -11.21
C MET A 38 5.48 -8.05 -10.52
N TYR A 39 4.93 -6.90 -10.82
CA TYR A 39 3.63 -6.50 -10.33
C TYR A 39 2.55 -6.90 -11.35
N LEU A 40 1.86 -8.01 -11.07
CA LEU A 40 0.81 -8.59 -11.90
C LEU A 40 -0.56 -8.52 -11.18
N ALA A 41 -0.79 -7.44 -10.48
CA ALA A 41 -1.96 -7.26 -9.64
C ALA A 41 -2.77 -6.03 -10.06
N ALA A 42 -4.02 -5.97 -9.63
CA ALA A 42 -4.79 -4.75 -9.53
C ALA A 42 -4.54 -4.10 -8.16
N ASN A 43 -5.28 -3.08 -7.77
CA ASN A 43 -5.33 -2.45 -6.45
C ASN A 43 -4.09 -2.70 -5.55
N GLY A 44 -2.96 -2.12 -5.91
CA GLY A 44 -1.71 -2.42 -5.22
C GLY A 44 -1.22 -1.32 -4.29
N PHE A 45 -0.88 -1.70 -3.07
CA PHE A 45 -0.13 -0.91 -2.11
C PHE A 45 -0.77 0.45 -1.80
N TYR A 46 -2.09 0.50 -1.66
CA TYR A 46 -2.81 1.76 -1.42
C TYR A 46 -2.87 2.14 0.04
N TRP A 47 -3.44 1.22 0.83
CA TRP A 47 -3.84 1.51 2.18
C TRP A 47 -2.72 1.23 3.16
N ILE A 48 -2.56 2.16 4.09
CA ILE A 48 -1.67 1.98 5.23
C ILE A 48 -2.28 0.93 6.14
N CYS A 49 -1.51 -0.11 6.42
CA CYS A 49 -1.80 -1.13 7.41
C CYS A 49 -0.75 -1.00 8.52
N GLN A 50 -1.19 -0.68 9.73
CA GLN A 50 -0.30 -0.49 10.86
C GLN A 50 -0.36 -1.69 11.79
N PRO A 51 0.68 -2.54 11.82
CA PRO A 51 0.76 -3.62 12.80
C PRO A 51 0.88 -3.08 14.22
N HIS A 52 0.26 -3.77 15.17
CA HIS A 52 0.40 -3.45 16.58
C HIS A 52 1.85 -3.72 17.02
N PRO A 53 2.49 -2.81 17.76
CA PRO A 53 3.92 -2.92 18.08
C PRO A 53 4.30 -4.14 18.91
N GLN A 54 3.35 -4.70 19.68
CA GLN A 54 3.61 -5.80 20.62
C GLN A 54 2.77 -7.06 20.33
N ASN A 55 1.80 -6.98 19.42
CA ASN A 55 0.93 -8.12 19.11
C ASN A 55 0.78 -8.29 17.59
N PRO A 56 1.45 -9.26 16.98
CA PRO A 56 1.45 -9.45 15.54
C PRO A 56 0.09 -9.87 14.96
N ASN A 57 -0.87 -10.24 15.80
CA ASN A 57 -2.21 -10.65 15.37
C ASN A 57 -3.19 -9.47 15.24
N ILE A 58 -2.73 -8.27 15.59
CA ILE A 58 -3.56 -7.06 15.53
C ILE A 58 -2.98 -6.10 14.50
N VAL A 59 -3.83 -5.64 13.60
CA VAL A 59 -3.51 -4.59 12.62
C VAL A 59 -4.57 -3.51 12.66
N GLU A 60 -4.14 -2.28 12.44
CA GLU A 60 -5.00 -1.11 12.35
C GLU A 60 -5.02 -0.60 10.91
N VAL A 61 -6.20 -0.34 10.40
CA VAL A 61 -6.41 0.32 9.11
C VAL A 61 -7.43 1.43 9.28
N ARG A 62 -7.03 2.66 8.99
CA ARG A 62 -7.93 3.84 9.02
C ARG A 62 -7.95 4.45 7.63
N LYS A 63 -9.07 4.32 6.94
CA LYS A 63 -9.21 4.86 5.58
C LYS A 63 -9.43 6.37 5.56
N GLY A 64 -10.15 6.91 6.52
CA GLY A 64 -10.44 8.34 6.59
C GLY A 64 -11.17 8.84 5.35
N ASP A 65 -10.88 10.06 4.95
CA ASP A 65 -11.43 10.74 3.77
C ASP A 65 -10.56 10.60 2.50
N ASN A 66 -9.56 9.74 2.53
CA ASN A 66 -8.62 9.54 1.43
C ASN A 66 -8.98 8.30 0.62
N GLY A 67 -9.07 8.45 -0.71
CA GLY A 67 -9.28 7.36 -1.65
C GLY A 67 -10.74 7.11 -2.01
N THR A 68 -10.98 6.06 -2.79
CA THR A 68 -12.27 5.81 -3.46
C THR A 68 -13.37 5.26 -2.55
N ARG A 69 -13.05 4.74 -1.40
CA ARG A 69 -14.00 4.25 -0.39
C ARG A 69 -13.72 4.87 0.97
N ALA A 70 -13.41 6.16 0.92
CA ALA A 70 -13.24 6.95 2.11
C ALA A 70 -14.57 7.12 2.85
N TRP A 71 -14.49 7.36 4.13
CA TRP A 71 -15.63 7.75 4.94
C TRP A 71 -15.29 9.01 5.73
N THR A 72 -16.33 9.78 6.03
CA THR A 72 -16.19 10.92 6.91
C THR A 72 -15.98 10.44 8.34
N VAL A 73 -14.91 10.91 8.96
CA VAL A 73 -14.60 10.62 10.36
C VAL A 73 -14.40 11.91 11.15
N THR A 74 -14.54 11.85 12.45
CA THR A 74 -14.27 12.98 13.34
C THR A 74 -12.78 13.35 13.32
N PRO A 75 -12.43 14.62 13.55
CA PRO A 75 -11.04 15.02 13.72
C PRO A 75 -10.32 14.17 14.78
N GLY A 76 -9.10 13.74 14.45
CA GLY A 76 -8.31 12.83 15.28
C GLY A 76 -8.43 11.36 14.88
N GLU A 77 -9.55 10.94 14.31
CA GLU A 77 -9.74 9.58 13.81
C GLU A 77 -8.95 9.28 12.52
N TYR A 78 -8.37 10.28 11.89
CA TYR A 78 -7.50 10.13 10.72
C TYR A 78 -6.14 9.51 11.03
N CYS A 79 -5.69 9.62 12.27
CA CYS A 79 -4.39 9.11 12.67
C CYS A 79 -4.49 7.70 13.23
N ASN A 80 -3.53 6.86 12.89
CA ASN A 80 -3.40 5.54 13.47
C ASN A 80 -3.05 5.65 14.95
N ALA A 81 -3.74 4.87 15.78
CA ALA A 81 -3.49 4.85 17.22
C ALA A 81 -2.11 4.25 17.55
N PHE A 82 -1.63 3.30 16.75
CA PHE A 82 -0.41 2.57 17.03
C PHE A 82 0.88 3.33 16.71
N ASP A 83 0.84 4.29 15.79
CA ASP A 83 2.02 5.08 15.42
C ASP A 83 1.81 6.60 15.47
N GLY A 84 0.60 7.06 15.75
CA GLY A 84 0.23 8.47 15.80
C GLY A 84 0.29 9.20 14.46
N LYS A 85 0.57 8.50 13.36
CA LYS A 85 0.72 9.09 12.04
C LYS A 85 -0.60 9.02 11.27
N HIS A 86 -0.71 9.86 10.26
CA HIS A 86 -1.88 9.88 9.39
C HIS A 86 -2.11 8.52 8.71
N GLY A 87 -3.33 8.02 8.82
CA GLY A 87 -3.78 6.81 8.13
C GLY A 87 -4.14 7.06 6.66
N GLY A 88 -4.96 6.21 6.08
CA GLY A 88 -5.43 6.35 4.72
C GLY A 88 -4.47 5.81 3.68
N LEU A 89 -4.27 6.55 2.61
CA LEU A 89 -3.43 6.13 1.50
C LEU A 89 -1.95 6.45 1.75
N TRP A 90 -1.05 5.60 1.27
CA TRP A 90 0.40 5.80 1.36
C TRP A 90 0.88 7.12 0.75
N ARG A 91 0.17 7.64 -0.28
CA ARG A 91 0.50 8.95 -0.86
C ARG A 91 0.39 10.10 0.15
N VAL A 92 -0.46 9.98 1.15
CA VAL A 92 -0.60 11.00 2.22
C VAL A 92 0.66 11.06 3.08
N ARG A 93 1.37 9.94 3.20
CA ARG A 93 2.69 9.87 3.85
C ARG A 93 3.86 10.10 2.86
N GLY A 94 3.59 10.63 1.67
CA GLY A 94 4.60 10.94 0.66
C GLY A 94 5.14 9.73 -0.11
N ARG A 95 4.57 8.53 0.07
CA ARG A 95 4.96 7.33 -0.67
C ARG A 95 4.05 7.14 -1.88
N VAL A 96 4.57 7.42 -3.06
CA VAL A 96 3.84 7.28 -4.32
C VAL A 96 4.10 5.90 -4.90
N MET A 97 3.03 5.12 -5.07
CA MET A 97 3.10 3.72 -5.50
C MET A 97 3.74 3.52 -6.87
N SER A 98 3.52 4.44 -7.81
CA SER A 98 4.13 4.36 -9.13
C SER A 98 5.66 4.34 -9.12
N LYS A 99 6.30 4.89 -8.10
CA LYS A 99 7.76 4.82 -7.95
C LYS A 99 8.26 3.43 -7.60
N LEU A 100 7.43 2.62 -6.96
CA LEU A 100 7.77 1.25 -6.57
C LEU A 100 7.28 0.23 -7.59
N LEU A 101 6.05 0.41 -8.07
CA LEU A 101 5.35 -0.55 -8.92
C LEU A 101 5.48 -0.26 -10.42
N GLY A 102 5.92 0.95 -10.80
CA GLY A 102 5.93 1.44 -12.18
C GLY A 102 4.56 1.90 -12.69
N VAL A 103 3.49 1.55 -11.99
CA VAL A 103 2.10 1.88 -12.32
C VAL A 103 1.33 2.31 -11.08
N THR A 104 0.23 3.03 -11.28
CA THR A 104 -0.71 3.36 -10.21
C THR A 104 -2.12 3.45 -10.77
N PHE A 105 -3.10 3.23 -9.91
CA PHE A 105 -4.49 3.46 -10.26
C PHE A 105 -4.78 4.97 -10.25
N THR A 106 -5.38 5.46 -11.32
CA THR A 106 -5.78 6.87 -11.44
C THR A 106 -7.28 7.05 -11.39
N SER A 107 -8.01 6.24 -12.15
CA SER A 107 -9.47 6.31 -12.23
C SER A 107 -10.04 5.01 -12.79
N PHE A 108 -11.32 4.82 -12.59
CA PHE A 108 -12.10 3.84 -13.34
C PHE A 108 -13.33 4.51 -13.93
N GLY A 109 -13.85 3.95 -15.00
CA GLY A 109 -15.08 4.41 -15.63
C GLY A 109 -15.67 3.28 -16.47
N LEU A 110 -16.96 3.36 -16.68
CA LEU A 110 -17.63 2.55 -17.70
C LEU A 110 -17.45 3.27 -19.03
N THR A 111 -16.56 2.77 -19.87
CA THR A 111 -16.43 3.27 -21.22
C THR A 111 -17.47 2.60 -22.11
N TYR A 112 -18.59 3.24 -22.27
CA TYR A 112 -19.46 2.98 -23.42
C TYR A 112 -18.95 3.85 -24.58
N SER A 113 -17.90 3.42 -25.24
CA SER A 113 -17.53 4.03 -26.51
C SER A 113 -18.22 3.24 -27.62
N SER A 114 -19.24 3.83 -28.19
CA SER A 114 -19.62 3.48 -29.57
C SER A 114 -18.62 4.17 -30.49
N TYR A 115 -17.84 3.41 -31.19
CA TYR A 115 -17.08 3.89 -32.34
C TYR A 115 -17.99 3.95 -33.55
#